data_3f28ab7676166d741db33e29f3b02731
#
_entry.id   3f28ab7676166d741db33e29f3b02731
#
_cell.length_a   1.000
_cell.length_b   1.000
_cell.length_c   1.000
_cell.angle_alpha   90.00
_cell.angle_beta   90.00
_cell.angle_gamma   90.00
#
_symmetry.space_group_name_H-M   'P 1'
#
loop_
_entity.id
_entity.type
_entity.pdbx_description
1 polymer ?
#
loop_
_entity_poly.entity_id
_entity_poly.type
_entity_poly.pdbx_seq_one_letter_code
_entity_poly.pdbx_strand_id
1 'polypeptide(L)'
;MVRSDWSSDVCSSDLDYNTNTPSTTVNTPNYVFDGNFDTFYASFDRSNTWVGMDFGTACRITKIAYSPRISQPGRTLLAIFEGANNADFSDAIPLFIIPTAATEGVMTYTDINCTRGFRYVRYISPNDARCNIAELAFYGYQAQGDDSVLPQLTAIPTISIHTENCVDVTSKEEYLIGTATLVYNNGSAIWQDSLQIRGRGNASWGFPKKPYRIKLNNKANLAGLPANDKNWTLINNFGDKTLMRNLLANDISRRLNMPYTPSGIPVDLVLNGEYKGCYQLCDQIEVGKNRVDIDKMAITDVDGENLKGGY
;
A
#
# COMPACT_ATOMS: atom_id res chain seq x y z
N MET A 1 25.94 14.45 18.02
CA MET A 1 24.52 14.57 17.63
C MET A 1 23.98 13.16 17.52
N VAL A 2 23.01 12.83 18.32
CA VAL A 2 22.65 11.44 18.61
C VAL A 2 22.06 10.80 17.35
N ARG A 3 22.87 10.04 16.63
CA ARG A 3 22.35 8.95 15.84
C ARG A 3 21.81 7.98 16.89
N SER A 4 20.51 8.14 17.13
CA SER A 4 19.61 7.21 17.83
C SER A 4 20.23 6.19 18.77
N ASP A 5 19.43 5.69 19.65
CA ASP A 5 19.64 4.57 20.55
C ASP A 5 19.98 3.22 19.87
N TRP A 6 20.23 3.23 18.58
CA TRP A 6 20.90 2.18 17.84
C TRP A 6 22.39 2.29 18.21
N SER A 7 22.76 1.65 19.28
CA SER A 7 24.17 1.52 19.62
C SER A 7 24.90 0.88 18.43
N SER A 8 26.17 1.23 18.26
CA SER A 8 27.10 0.68 17.28
C SER A 8 27.17 -0.86 17.20
N ASP A 9 26.36 -1.55 17.97
CA ASP A 9 26.33 -3.01 18.10
C ASP A 9 25.24 -3.68 17.27
N VAL A 10 24.33 -2.95 16.63
CA VAL A 10 23.41 -3.52 15.66
C VAL A 10 24.12 -3.52 14.32
N CYS A 11 24.52 -4.69 13.84
CA CYS A 11 25.02 -4.88 12.49
C CYS A 11 23.92 -4.47 11.50
N SER A 12 23.93 -3.22 11.07
CA SER A 12 23.10 -2.75 9.97
C SER A 12 23.90 -2.88 8.68
N SER A 13 23.33 -3.50 7.67
CA SER A 13 23.85 -3.47 6.31
C SER A 13 22.96 -2.58 5.47
N ASP A 14 23.55 -1.66 4.73
CA ASP A 14 22.84 -0.86 3.75
C ASP A 14 22.33 -1.80 2.66
N LEU A 15 21.04 -1.67 2.34
CA LEU A 15 20.40 -2.44 1.31
C LEU A 15 19.99 -1.52 0.17
N ASP A 16 20.26 -1.93 -1.06
CA ASP A 16 19.57 -1.35 -2.21
C ASP A 16 18.80 -2.44 -2.96
N TYR A 17 17.70 -2.04 -3.55
CA TYR A 17 17.01 -2.82 -4.56
C TYR A 17 17.41 -2.29 -5.92
N ASN A 18 18.30 -2.82 -6.35
CA ASN A 18 18.69 -2.95 -7.72
C ASN A 18 20.11 -3.42 -7.63
N THR A 19 20.26 -4.62 -7.95
CA THR A 19 21.48 -5.11 -8.51
C THR A 19 22.03 -4.10 -9.54
N ASN A 20 21.37 -2.99 -9.70
CA ASN A 20 21.66 -1.93 -10.62
C ASN A 20 22.56 -0.93 -9.99
N THR A 21 23.70 -0.91 -10.52
CA THR A 21 24.73 0.07 -10.43
C THR A 21 24.14 1.45 -10.09
N PRO A 22 24.59 2.09 -9.02
CA PRO A 22 24.35 3.51 -8.79
C PRO A 22 24.58 4.28 -10.08
N SER A 23 23.81 5.34 -10.31
CA SER A 23 23.91 6.13 -11.55
C SER A 23 25.32 6.65 -11.82
N THR A 24 26.14 6.73 -10.77
CA THR A 24 27.57 6.98 -10.79
C THR A 24 28.23 6.27 -9.61
N THR A 25 29.54 6.05 -9.66
CA THR A 25 30.32 5.52 -8.54
C THR A 25 30.32 6.40 -7.29
N VAL A 26 29.75 7.61 -7.37
CA VAL A 26 29.68 8.60 -6.28
C VAL A 26 28.28 8.73 -5.65
N ASN A 27 27.26 8.06 -6.19
CA ASN A 27 25.88 8.13 -5.68
C ASN A 27 25.46 6.79 -5.09
N THR A 28 26.23 6.26 -4.14
CA THR A 28 26.02 4.94 -3.54
C THR A 28 25.00 5.00 -2.42
N PRO A 29 24.36 3.86 -2.06
CA PRO A 29 23.39 3.80 -0.95
C PRO A 29 23.93 4.31 0.39
N ASN A 30 25.20 4.14 0.66
CA ASN A 30 25.86 4.56 1.92
C ASN A 30 25.75 6.08 2.17
N TYR A 31 25.62 6.86 1.10
CA TYR A 31 25.50 8.31 1.22
C TYR A 31 24.22 8.78 1.91
N VAL A 32 23.18 7.94 1.95
CA VAL A 32 21.94 8.33 2.66
C VAL A 32 22.04 8.15 4.17
N PHE A 33 23.19 7.68 4.68
CA PHE A 33 23.43 7.44 6.12
C PHE A 33 24.71 8.12 6.61
N ASP A 34 25.35 8.99 5.82
CA ASP A 34 26.67 9.57 6.15
C ASP A 34 26.57 10.90 6.93
N GLY A 35 25.38 11.49 7.02
CA GLY A 35 25.13 12.74 7.74
C GLY A 35 25.52 13.98 6.93
N ASN A 36 25.74 13.84 5.63
CA ASN A 36 26.15 14.92 4.75
C ASN A 36 25.05 15.21 3.71
N PHE A 37 24.39 16.34 3.82
CA PHE A 37 23.29 16.72 2.91
C PHE A 37 23.72 17.03 1.47
N ASP A 38 25.02 17.20 1.22
CA ASP A 38 25.57 17.42 -0.13
C ASP A 38 25.76 16.11 -0.91
N THR A 39 25.78 14.98 -0.23
CA THR A 39 25.79 13.66 -0.83
C THR A 39 24.37 13.12 -0.97
N PHE A 40 24.17 12.13 -1.83
CA PHE A 40 22.84 11.54 -2.05
C PHE A 40 22.96 10.19 -2.75
N TYR A 41 21.95 9.37 -2.57
CA TYR A 41 21.76 8.19 -3.42
C TYR A 41 20.96 8.55 -4.69
N ALA A 42 21.33 7.92 -5.80
CA ALA A 42 20.56 7.97 -7.03
C ALA A 42 20.68 6.63 -7.78
N SER A 43 19.55 5.97 -7.98
CA SER A 43 19.49 4.75 -8.79
C SER A 43 19.63 5.04 -10.28
N PHE A 44 20.17 4.09 -11.03
CA PHE A 44 20.15 4.13 -12.49
C PHE A 44 18.73 4.04 -13.03
N ASP A 45 17.91 3.16 -12.43
CA ASP A 45 16.51 2.99 -12.81
C ASP A 45 15.65 4.14 -12.31
N ARG A 46 14.53 4.35 -13.01
CA ARG A 46 13.59 5.42 -12.73
C ARG A 46 12.41 4.99 -11.86
N SER A 47 12.12 3.70 -11.87
CA SER A 47 10.93 3.13 -11.23
C SER A 47 11.28 1.92 -10.40
N ASN A 48 10.44 1.60 -9.41
CA ASN A 48 10.62 0.48 -8.48
C ASN A 48 11.96 0.54 -7.73
N THR A 49 12.42 1.74 -7.38
CA THR A 49 13.72 1.96 -6.76
C THR A 49 13.57 2.28 -5.27
N TRP A 50 14.42 1.67 -4.46
CA TRP A 50 14.42 1.89 -3.03
C TRP A 50 15.83 1.79 -2.43
N VAL A 51 15.98 2.30 -1.22
CA VAL A 51 17.15 2.15 -0.37
C VAL A 51 16.69 1.88 1.05
N GLY A 52 17.39 1.04 1.76
CA GLY A 52 16.96 0.60 3.10
C GLY A 52 18.10 0.08 3.97
N MET A 53 17.69 -0.58 5.05
CA MET A 53 18.60 -1.06 6.07
C MET A 53 18.11 -2.40 6.62
N ASP A 54 19.04 -3.33 6.85
CA ASP A 54 18.83 -4.54 7.66
C ASP A 54 19.37 -4.31 9.07
N PHE A 55 18.51 -4.35 10.07
CA PHE A 55 18.92 -4.22 11.47
C PHE A 55 19.45 -5.53 12.07
N GLY A 56 19.47 -6.62 11.30
CA GLY A 56 19.86 -7.94 11.76
C GLY A 56 18.86 -8.61 12.71
N THR A 57 18.02 -7.83 13.37
CA THR A 57 16.97 -8.28 14.30
C THR A 57 15.75 -7.37 14.21
N ALA A 58 14.62 -7.84 14.73
CA ALA A 58 13.40 -7.03 14.74
C ALA A 58 13.54 -5.82 15.67
N CYS A 59 13.21 -4.66 15.15
CA CYS A 59 13.30 -3.38 15.82
C CYS A 59 12.01 -2.59 15.67
N ARG A 60 11.51 -2.06 16.76
CA ARG A 60 10.34 -1.21 16.77
C ARG A 60 10.73 0.20 16.38
N ILE A 61 10.22 0.66 15.24
CA ILE A 61 10.49 2.00 14.72
C ILE A 61 9.52 2.99 15.38
N THR A 62 10.06 4.00 16.04
CA THR A 62 9.28 5.05 16.72
C THR A 62 9.32 6.38 15.99
N LYS A 63 10.34 6.59 15.14
CA LYS A 63 10.50 7.82 14.37
C LYS A 63 11.32 7.56 13.10
N ILE A 64 10.97 8.24 12.04
CA ILE A 64 11.72 8.29 10.78
C ILE A 64 12.17 9.72 10.55
N ALA A 65 13.38 9.88 10.03
CA ALA A 65 13.86 11.17 9.55
C ALA A 65 14.42 11.04 8.14
N TYR A 66 14.27 12.10 7.34
CA TYR A 66 14.73 12.11 5.96
C TYR A 66 15.04 13.54 5.51
N SER A 67 15.92 13.67 4.53
CA SER A 67 16.20 14.91 3.82
C SER A 67 16.22 14.68 2.32
N PRO A 68 15.52 15.48 1.52
CA PRO A 68 15.56 15.39 0.08
C PRO A 68 16.94 15.79 -0.45
N ARG A 69 17.28 15.33 -1.63
CA ARG A 69 18.44 15.83 -2.37
C ARG A 69 18.30 17.33 -2.64
N ILE A 70 19.36 18.09 -2.43
CA ILE A 70 19.45 19.53 -2.77
C ILE A 70 19.08 19.73 -4.25
N SER A 71 18.26 20.75 -4.51
CA SER A 71 17.69 21.11 -5.81
C SER A 71 16.65 20.12 -6.38
N GLN A 72 16.23 19.09 -5.62
CA GLN A 72 15.26 18.11 -6.09
C GLN A 72 14.23 17.67 -5.00
N PRO A 73 13.70 18.59 -4.18
CA PRO A 73 12.84 18.20 -3.04
C PRO A 73 11.54 17.52 -3.50
N GLY A 74 11.02 17.88 -4.67
CA GLY A 74 9.79 17.25 -5.22
C GLY A 74 9.93 15.77 -5.56
N ARG A 75 11.15 15.23 -5.66
CA ARG A 75 11.37 13.80 -5.95
C ARG A 75 11.04 12.87 -4.77
N THR A 76 10.86 13.41 -3.59
CA THR A 76 10.44 12.63 -2.41
C THR A 76 8.92 12.63 -2.20
N LEU A 77 8.17 13.44 -2.95
CA LEU A 77 6.72 13.56 -2.77
C LEU A 77 6.01 12.24 -3.09
N LEU A 78 5.20 11.74 -2.15
CA LEU A 78 4.51 10.44 -2.19
C LEU A 78 5.42 9.22 -2.10
N ALA A 79 6.69 9.39 -1.73
CA ALA A 79 7.53 8.26 -1.35
C ALA A 79 6.97 7.56 -0.11
N ILE A 80 7.19 6.25 -0.03
CA ILE A 80 6.73 5.39 1.06
C ILE A 80 7.93 4.89 1.87
N PHE A 81 7.76 4.86 3.18
CA PHE A 81 8.61 4.06 4.06
C PHE A 81 7.88 2.78 4.42
N GLU A 82 8.56 1.64 4.34
CA GLU A 82 8.03 0.33 4.73
C GLU A 82 8.94 -0.38 5.70
N GLY A 83 8.34 -1.23 6.54
CA GLY A 83 9.06 -2.17 7.39
C GLY A 83 8.61 -3.60 7.08
N ALA A 84 9.56 -4.56 7.10
CA ALA A 84 9.32 -5.97 6.86
C ALA A 84 10.18 -6.87 7.78
N ASN A 85 9.79 -8.12 7.93
CA ASN A 85 10.60 -9.16 8.58
C ASN A 85 11.16 -10.18 7.59
N ASN A 86 10.57 -10.25 6.38
CA ASN A 86 11.08 -11.03 5.27
C ASN A 86 12.00 -10.19 4.39
N ALA A 87 13.12 -10.74 3.98
CA ALA A 87 14.11 -10.03 3.16
C ALA A 87 13.60 -9.66 1.75
N ASP A 88 12.56 -10.36 1.26
CA ASP A 88 11.89 -10.08 0.01
C ASP A 88 10.76 -9.05 0.14
N PHE A 89 10.55 -8.51 1.34
CA PHE A 89 9.48 -7.58 1.67
C PHE A 89 8.06 -8.09 1.39
N SER A 90 7.86 -9.41 1.32
CA SER A 90 6.54 -10.01 1.10
C SER A 90 5.53 -9.76 2.23
N ASP A 91 6.01 -9.45 3.42
CA ASP A 91 5.23 -9.09 4.62
C ASP A 91 5.29 -7.59 4.96
N ALA A 92 5.72 -6.75 4.02
CA ALA A 92 5.95 -5.35 4.28
C ALA A 92 4.67 -4.59 4.69
N ILE A 93 4.84 -3.67 5.62
CA ILE A 93 3.81 -2.75 6.10
C ILE A 93 4.27 -1.32 5.81
N PRO A 94 3.46 -0.50 5.13
CA PRO A 94 3.77 0.90 4.95
C PRO A 94 3.73 1.63 6.30
N LEU A 95 4.80 2.33 6.63
CA LEU A 95 4.99 3.05 7.89
C LEU A 95 4.61 4.52 7.77
N PHE A 96 4.95 5.12 6.65
CA PHE A 96 4.73 6.55 6.42
C PHE A 96 4.76 6.86 4.92
N ILE A 97 3.98 7.85 4.51
CA ILE A 97 4.02 8.47 3.17
C ILE A 97 4.45 9.92 3.31
N ILE A 98 5.32 10.41 2.43
CA ILE A 98 5.70 11.83 2.38
C ILE A 98 4.61 12.64 1.69
N PRO A 99 3.78 13.41 2.43
CA PRO A 99 2.60 14.07 1.85
C PRO A 99 2.94 15.39 1.15
N THR A 100 4.09 15.99 1.49
CA THR A 100 4.56 17.27 0.96
C THR A 100 6.07 17.22 0.78
N ALA A 101 6.58 17.99 -0.19
CA ALA A 101 8.02 18.08 -0.38
C ALA A 101 8.69 18.65 0.88
N ALA A 102 9.74 17.97 1.35
CA ALA A 102 10.49 18.38 2.52
C ALA A 102 11.48 19.51 2.20
N THR A 103 11.95 20.19 3.23
CA THR A 103 12.97 21.26 3.09
C THR A 103 14.35 20.64 2.85
N GLU A 104 15.07 21.19 1.90
CA GLU A 104 16.43 20.77 1.55
C GLU A 104 17.44 21.10 2.66
N GLY A 105 18.48 20.27 2.81
CA GLY A 105 19.61 20.53 3.70
C GLY A 105 19.27 20.44 5.19
N VAL A 106 18.09 19.93 5.54
CA VAL A 106 17.67 19.70 6.93
C VAL A 106 16.91 18.38 7.03
N MET A 107 17.00 17.71 8.18
CA MET A 107 16.19 16.51 8.43
C MET A 107 14.74 16.88 8.77
N THR A 108 13.82 16.27 8.07
CA THR A 108 12.40 16.26 8.43
C THR A 108 12.12 15.02 9.28
N TYR A 109 11.45 15.19 10.40
CA TYR A 109 11.16 14.12 11.35
C TYR A 109 9.67 13.80 11.38
N THR A 110 9.34 12.50 11.48
CA THR A 110 7.97 12.04 11.69
C THR A 110 7.94 10.91 12.72
N ASP A 111 7.02 10.99 13.66
CA ASP A 111 6.80 9.93 14.64
C ASP A 111 5.98 8.80 14.01
N ILE A 112 6.32 7.56 14.34
CA ILE A 112 5.67 6.35 13.84
C ILE A 112 4.93 5.68 14.97
N ASN A 113 3.61 5.56 14.82
CA ASN A 113 2.77 4.83 15.75
C ASN A 113 2.61 3.39 15.25
N CYS A 114 3.51 2.50 15.66
CA CYS A 114 3.53 1.10 15.27
C CYS A 114 4.00 0.25 16.45
N THR A 115 3.30 -0.86 16.70
CA THR A 115 3.68 -1.80 17.77
C THR A 115 4.48 -3.00 17.25
N ARG A 116 4.48 -3.27 15.93
CA ARG A 116 5.29 -4.32 15.30
C ARG A 116 6.75 -3.91 15.20
N GLY A 117 7.64 -4.85 15.44
CA GLY A 117 9.07 -4.72 15.14
C GLY A 117 9.39 -5.23 13.73
N PHE A 118 10.35 -4.60 13.07
CA PHE A 118 10.79 -4.94 11.72
C PHE A 118 12.30 -5.13 11.69
N ARG A 119 12.76 -6.17 11.00
CA ARG A 119 14.17 -6.37 10.73
C ARG A 119 14.66 -5.50 9.58
N TYR A 120 13.84 -5.36 8.54
CA TYR A 120 14.16 -4.60 7.33
C TYR A 120 13.28 -3.36 7.25
N VAL A 121 13.89 -2.24 6.88
CA VAL A 121 13.18 -1.00 6.57
C VAL A 121 13.69 -0.44 5.26
N ARG A 122 12.82 0.19 4.49
CA ARG A 122 13.21 0.84 3.24
C ARG A 122 12.43 2.12 2.96
N TYR A 123 13.07 3.03 2.25
CA TYR A 123 12.48 4.16 1.57
C TYR A 123 12.26 3.77 0.11
N ILE A 124 11.03 3.85 -0.37
CA ILE A 124 10.66 3.55 -1.76
C ILE A 124 10.36 4.87 -2.46
N SER A 125 11.11 5.13 -3.51
CA SER A 125 10.97 6.33 -4.32
C SER A 125 9.74 6.28 -5.20
N PRO A 126 9.07 7.42 -5.45
CA PRO A 126 8.09 7.50 -6.52
C PRO A 126 8.72 7.17 -7.87
N ASN A 127 7.91 6.68 -8.79
CA ASN A 127 8.35 6.44 -10.17
C ASN A 127 8.89 7.73 -10.80
N ASP A 128 9.88 7.60 -11.67
CA ASP A 128 10.65 8.66 -12.30
C ASP A 128 11.56 9.50 -11.39
N ALA A 129 11.56 9.27 -10.07
CA ALA A 129 12.37 10.02 -9.11
C ALA A 129 13.78 9.45 -8.87
N ARG A 130 14.10 8.23 -9.36
CA ARG A 130 15.42 7.59 -9.27
C ARG A 130 15.95 7.36 -7.85
N CYS A 131 15.09 7.16 -6.88
CA CYS A 131 15.47 7.06 -5.47
C CYS A 131 16.37 8.22 -4.98
N ASN A 132 16.08 9.43 -5.43
CA ASN A 132 16.92 10.59 -5.17
C ASN A 132 16.65 11.14 -3.77
N ILE A 133 17.45 10.70 -2.80
CA ILE A 133 17.38 11.08 -1.40
C ILE A 133 18.78 11.40 -0.88
N ALA A 134 18.92 12.44 -0.02
CA ALA A 134 20.19 12.80 0.57
C ALA A 134 20.44 12.05 1.87
N GLU A 135 19.49 12.10 2.81
CA GLU A 135 19.67 11.51 4.14
C GLU A 135 18.43 10.77 4.60
N LEU A 136 18.70 9.65 5.28
CA LEU A 136 17.71 8.83 6.00
C LEU A 136 18.20 8.53 7.42
N ALA A 137 17.27 8.47 8.37
CA ALA A 137 17.54 7.93 9.70
C ALA A 137 16.29 7.26 10.26
N PHE A 138 16.49 6.15 10.93
CA PHE A 138 15.47 5.40 11.64
C PHE A 138 15.76 5.41 13.13
N TYR A 139 14.75 5.63 13.95
CA TYR A 139 14.84 5.70 15.41
C TYR A 139 13.92 4.67 16.02
N GLY A 140 14.40 4.00 17.06
CA GLY A 140 13.63 2.98 17.72
C GLY A 140 14.45 2.16 18.71
N TYR A 141 14.04 0.94 18.97
CA TYR A 141 14.70 0.01 19.87
C TYR A 141 14.40 -1.43 19.47
N GLN A 142 15.30 -2.33 19.86
CA GLN A 142 15.13 -3.75 19.58
C GLN A 142 13.90 -4.31 20.30
N ALA A 143 12.94 -4.80 19.56
CA ALA A 143 11.75 -5.47 20.05
C ALA A 143 11.02 -6.15 18.89
N GLN A 144 10.49 -7.37 19.14
CA GLN A 144 9.61 -8.04 18.19
C GLN A 144 8.27 -7.30 18.07
N GLY A 145 7.76 -6.79 19.18
CA GLY A 145 6.47 -6.12 19.23
C GLY A 145 5.28 -7.06 18.92
N ASP A 146 4.17 -6.44 18.57
CA ASP A 146 2.91 -7.11 18.21
C ASP A 146 2.15 -6.32 17.15
N ASP A 147 0.99 -6.82 16.73
CA ASP A 147 0.12 -6.20 15.73
C ASP A 147 -1.06 -5.47 16.38
N SER A 148 -0.93 -4.99 17.60
CA SER A 148 -2.03 -4.25 18.25
C SER A 148 -2.30 -2.90 17.60
N VAL A 149 -1.27 -2.27 17.02
CA VAL A 149 -1.38 -1.03 16.24
C VAL A 149 -0.42 -1.09 15.06
N LEU A 150 -0.95 -0.94 13.84
CA LEU A 150 -0.17 -0.72 12.62
C LEU A 150 -0.46 0.67 12.03
N PRO A 151 0.48 1.28 11.31
CA PRO A 151 0.27 2.61 10.76
C PRO A 151 -0.85 2.63 9.71
N GLN A 152 -1.74 3.61 9.83
CA GLN A 152 -2.69 4.02 8.79
C GLN A 152 -2.13 5.29 8.15
N LEU A 153 -1.87 5.27 6.84
CA LEU A 153 -1.10 6.33 6.17
C LEU A 153 -1.78 7.70 6.21
N THR A 154 -3.10 7.72 6.14
CA THR A 154 -3.91 8.94 6.18
C THR A 154 -5.14 8.75 7.09
N ALA A 155 -6.10 9.67 7.04
CA ALA A 155 -7.36 9.56 7.78
C ALA A 155 -8.32 8.46 7.25
N ILE A 156 -8.06 7.88 6.07
CA ILE A 156 -8.84 6.77 5.51
C ILE A 156 -8.08 5.44 5.66
N PRO A 157 -8.77 4.28 5.66
CA PRO A 157 -8.12 2.97 5.72
C PRO A 157 -7.01 2.82 4.67
N THR A 158 -5.94 2.15 5.05
CA THR A 158 -4.83 1.83 4.14
C THR A 158 -4.87 0.36 3.78
N ILE A 159 -4.93 0.02 2.49
CA ILE A 159 -4.71 -1.32 1.98
C ILE A 159 -3.35 -1.39 1.28
N SER A 160 -2.49 -2.25 1.78
CA SER A 160 -1.19 -2.57 1.18
C SER A 160 -1.26 -3.95 0.56
N ILE A 161 -0.83 -4.09 -0.69
CA ILE A 161 -0.82 -5.35 -1.44
C ILE A 161 0.58 -5.54 -2.02
N HIS A 162 1.17 -6.71 -1.76
CA HIS A 162 2.43 -7.13 -2.35
C HIS A 162 2.19 -8.38 -3.19
N THR A 163 2.43 -8.30 -4.49
CA THR A 163 2.42 -9.45 -5.39
C THR A 163 3.72 -10.25 -5.23
N GLU A 164 3.68 -11.55 -5.49
CA GLU A 164 4.91 -12.36 -5.51
C GLU A 164 5.94 -11.75 -6.45
N ASN A 165 7.17 -11.61 -5.97
CA ASN A 165 8.30 -10.98 -6.69
C ASN A 165 8.03 -9.53 -7.15
N CYS A 166 7.10 -8.81 -6.51
CA CYS A 166 6.72 -7.44 -6.85
C CYS A 166 6.32 -7.25 -8.33
N VAL A 167 5.72 -8.28 -8.94
CA VAL A 167 5.29 -8.24 -10.35
C VAL A 167 4.11 -7.27 -10.51
N ASP A 168 4.18 -6.39 -11.50
CA ASP A 168 3.12 -5.44 -11.81
C ASP A 168 1.86 -6.11 -12.35
N VAL A 169 0.70 -5.60 -11.96
CA VAL A 169 -0.59 -6.07 -12.46
C VAL A 169 -0.88 -5.48 -13.83
N THR A 170 -0.57 -6.21 -14.88
CA THR A 170 -0.70 -5.78 -16.28
C THR A 170 -1.85 -6.44 -17.05
N SER A 171 -2.47 -7.48 -16.49
CA SER A 171 -3.53 -8.25 -17.14
C SER A 171 -4.88 -8.12 -16.42
N LYS A 172 -5.97 -8.18 -17.17
CA LYS A 172 -7.35 -8.35 -16.66
C LYS A 172 -7.78 -9.81 -16.57
N GLU A 173 -7.06 -10.69 -17.21
CA GLU A 173 -7.44 -12.10 -17.33
C GLU A 173 -6.67 -12.94 -16.31
N GLU A 174 -5.40 -12.68 -16.14
CA GLU A 174 -4.52 -13.43 -15.26
C GLU A 174 -4.48 -12.84 -13.86
N TYR A 175 -4.60 -13.72 -12.85
CA TYR A 175 -4.42 -13.36 -11.46
C TYR A 175 -2.97 -13.52 -11.04
N LEU A 176 -2.43 -12.52 -10.38
CA LEU A 176 -1.19 -12.62 -9.60
C LEU A 176 -1.53 -13.00 -8.15
N ILE A 177 -0.72 -13.84 -7.57
CA ILE A 177 -0.79 -14.17 -6.14
C ILE A 177 -0.06 -13.09 -5.35
N GLY A 178 -0.53 -12.81 -4.15
CA GLY A 178 0.11 -11.85 -3.26
C GLY A 178 -0.45 -11.91 -1.84
N THR A 179 0.05 -11.03 -1.02
CA THR A 179 -0.39 -10.79 0.35
C THR A 179 -0.98 -9.41 0.47
N ALA A 180 -1.89 -9.22 1.41
CA ALA A 180 -2.43 -7.89 1.69
C ALA A 180 -2.64 -7.67 3.18
N THR A 181 -2.47 -6.41 3.56
CA THR A 181 -2.81 -5.89 4.89
C THR A 181 -3.74 -4.71 4.71
N LEU A 182 -4.87 -4.72 5.42
CA LEU A 182 -5.80 -3.60 5.52
C LEU A 182 -5.79 -3.09 6.96
N VAL A 183 -5.42 -1.83 7.11
CA VAL A 183 -5.34 -1.13 8.41
C VAL A 183 -6.40 -0.05 8.44
N TYR A 184 -7.24 -0.04 9.48
CA TYR A 184 -8.33 0.92 9.65
C TYR A 184 -8.56 1.24 11.14
N ASN A 185 -9.52 2.12 11.47
CA ASN A 185 -9.77 2.60 12.82
C ASN A 185 -8.51 3.16 13.51
N ASN A 186 -7.81 4.06 12.80
CA ASN A 186 -6.56 4.69 13.28
C ASN A 186 -5.48 3.68 13.69
N GLY A 187 -5.40 2.56 12.98
CA GLY A 187 -4.38 1.55 13.19
C GLY A 187 -4.74 0.42 14.14
N SER A 188 -5.88 0.50 14.85
CA SER A 188 -6.29 -0.50 15.86
C SER A 188 -7.06 -1.68 15.30
N ALA A 189 -7.48 -1.63 14.03
CA ALA A 189 -8.16 -2.72 13.36
C ALA A 189 -7.38 -3.14 12.12
N ILE A 190 -7.06 -4.43 12.04
CA ILE A 190 -6.15 -4.97 11.04
C ILE A 190 -6.77 -6.24 10.47
N TRP A 191 -6.72 -6.35 9.14
CA TRP A 191 -6.98 -7.59 8.41
C TRP A 191 -5.76 -7.92 7.56
N GLN A 192 -5.34 -9.18 7.58
CA GLN A 192 -4.23 -9.70 6.78
C GLN A 192 -4.59 -11.06 6.22
N ASP A 193 -4.34 -11.28 4.94
CA ASP A 193 -4.46 -12.60 4.30
C ASP A 193 -3.69 -12.60 2.96
N SER A 194 -3.53 -13.78 2.40
CA SER A 194 -3.14 -13.93 1.00
C SER A 194 -4.34 -13.67 0.08
N LEU A 195 -4.06 -13.21 -1.12
CA LEU A 195 -5.07 -12.92 -2.13
C LEU A 195 -4.55 -13.16 -3.53
N GLN A 196 -5.46 -13.08 -4.47
CA GLN A 196 -5.18 -12.96 -5.89
C GLN A 196 -5.64 -11.59 -6.38
N ILE A 197 -4.84 -10.92 -7.22
CA ILE A 197 -5.14 -9.61 -7.79
C ILE A 197 -5.02 -9.63 -9.30
N ARG A 198 -5.91 -8.93 -9.99
CA ARG A 198 -5.82 -8.65 -11.43
C ARG A 198 -6.46 -7.31 -11.78
N GLY A 199 -6.23 -6.85 -12.98
CA GLY A 199 -6.95 -5.72 -13.54
C GLY A 199 -8.46 -5.98 -13.70
N ARG A 200 -9.24 -4.92 -13.80
CA ARG A 200 -10.68 -4.98 -14.09
C ARG A 200 -11.16 -3.80 -14.93
N GLY A 201 -12.40 -3.87 -15.37
CA GLY A 201 -13.08 -2.80 -16.10
C GLY A 201 -12.87 -2.87 -17.61
N ASN A 202 -13.64 -2.08 -18.33
CA ASN A 202 -13.55 -1.92 -19.78
C ASN A 202 -12.78 -0.62 -20.10
N ALA A 203 -13.48 0.49 -20.32
CA ALA A 203 -12.85 1.79 -20.56
C ALA A 203 -11.94 2.24 -19.40
N SER A 204 -12.32 1.96 -18.14
CA SER A 204 -11.53 2.34 -16.96
C SER A 204 -10.16 1.65 -16.87
N TRP A 205 -9.98 0.48 -17.49
CA TRP A 205 -8.67 -0.17 -17.61
C TRP A 205 -7.71 0.61 -18.51
N GLY A 206 -8.24 1.40 -19.44
CA GLY A 206 -7.44 2.28 -20.31
C GLY A 206 -6.89 3.53 -19.61
N PHE A 207 -7.38 3.87 -18.40
CA PHE A 207 -6.91 5.05 -17.67
C PHE A 207 -5.49 4.84 -17.08
N PRO A 208 -4.73 5.91 -16.85
CA PRO A 208 -3.44 5.83 -16.16
C PRO A 208 -3.55 5.15 -14.79
N LYS A 209 -4.53 5.53 -13.98
CA LYS A 209 -4.85 4.89 -12.69
C LYS A 209 -5.71 3.66 -12.95
N LYS A 210 -5.16 2.48 -12.70
CA LYS A 210 -5.81 1.19 -13.01
C LYS A 210 -6.76 0.75 -11.90
N PRO A 211 -7.95 0.22 -12.22
CA PRO A 211 -8.81 -0.44 -11.24
C PRO A 211 -8.46 -1.93 -11.12
N TYR A 212 -8.68 -2.51 -9.93
CA TYR A 212 -8.32 -3.90 -9.65
C TYR A 212 -9.51 -4.71 -9.14
N ARG A 213 -9.45 -6.02 -9.38
CA ARG A 213 -10.26 -7.04 -8.71
C ARG A 213 -9.34 -7.84 -7.81
N ILE A 214 -9.76 -8.04 -6.58
CA ILE A 214 -9.06 -8.87 -5.60
C ILE A 214 -9.96 -10.04 -5.22
N LYS A 215 -9.34 -11.19 -5.00
CA LYS A 215 -9.99 -12.42 -4.54
C LYS A 215 -9.22 -12.94 -3.34
N LEU A 216 -9.83 -12.84 -2.17
CA LEU A 216 -9.23 -13.26 -0.92
C LEU A 216 -9.07 -14.77 -0.87
N ASN A 217 -8.09 -15.26 -0.14
CA ASN A 217 -7.95 -16.69 0.12
C ASN A 217 -9.09 -17.22 0.98
N ASN A 218 -9.45 -16.46 2.03
CA ASN A 218 -10.58 -16.76 2.91
C ASN A 218 -11.67 -15.69 2.76
N LYS A 219 -12.94 -16.07 3.05
CA LYS A 219 -14.00 -15.08 3.13
C LYS A 219 -13.73 -14.12 4.29
N ALA A 220 -13.89 -12.84 4.04
CA ALA A 220 -13.73 -11.82 5.06
C ALA A 220 -14.72 -10.68 4.87
N ASN A 221 -15.00 -10.02 5.97
CA ASN A 221 -15.70 -8.75 6.04
C ASN A 221 -14.63 -7.66 6.13
N LEU A 222 -14.35 -6.99 5.02
CA LEU A 222 -13.29 -5.98 4.95
C LEU A 222 -13.77 -4.65 5.53
N ALA A 223 -13.02 -4.10 6.48
CA ALA A 223 -13.25 -2.80 7.11
C ALA A 223 -14.71 -2.59 7.59
N GLY A 224 -15.35 -3.65 8.09
CA GLY A 224 -16.74 -3.58 8.58
C GLY A 224 -17.82 -3.49 7.50
N LEU A 225 -17.48 -3.62 6.21
CA LEU A 225 -18.46 -3.66 5.13
C LEU A 225 -19.37 -4.89 5.26
N PRO A 226 -20.65 -4.83 4.87
CA PRO A 226 -21.63 -5.89 5.13
C PRO A 226 -21.32 -7.25 4.51
N ALA A 227 -20.66 -7.25 3.34
CA ALA A 227 -20.32 -8.48 2.63
C ALA A 227 -19.26 -9.29 3.40
N ASN A 228 -19.47 -10.60 3.52
CA ASN A 228 -18.49 -11.55 4.00
C ASN A 228 -18.17 -12.53 2.88
N ASP A 229 -17.26 -12.15 2.00
CA ASP A 229 -16.96 -12.91 0.79
C ASP A 229 -15.50 -12.78 0.37
N LYS A 230 -15.12 -13.53 -0.69
CA LYS A 230 -13.77 -13.53 -1.25
C LYS A 230 -13.56 -12.45 -2.30
N ASN A 231 -14.58 -12.07 -3.06
CA ASN A 231 -14.44 -11.18 -4.22
C ASN A 231 -14.71 -9.73 -3.87
N TRP A 232 -13.71 -8.88 -4.09
CA TRP A 232 -13.76 -7.44 -3.83
C TRP A 232 -13.20 -6.66 -5.00
N THR A 233 -13.48 -5.37 -5.05
CA THR A 233 -12.98 -4.47 -6.09
C THR A 233 -12.34 -3.23 -5.50
N LEU A 234 -11.27 -2.78 -6.16
CA LEU A 234 -10.64 -1.49 -5.93
C LEU A 234 -10.96 -0.60 -7.15
N ILE A 235 -11.96 0.24 -7.00
CA ILE A 235 -12.44 1.14 -8.06
C ILE A 235 -11.57 2.39 -8.06
N ASN A 236 -11.01 2.74 -9.20
CA ASN A 236 -10.04 3.83 -9.33
C ASN A 236 -10.66 5.24 -9.26
N ASN A 237 -11.96 5.40 -9.55
CA ASN A 237 -12.68 6.67 -9.64
C ASN A 237 -11.93 7.77 -10.46
N PHE A 238 -11.06 7.38 -11.40
CA PHE A 238 -10.17 8.30 -12.13
C PHE A 238 -10.92 9.40 -12.90
N GLY A 239 -12.09 9.07 -13.45
CA GLY A 239 -12.94 10.02 -14.18
C GLY A 239 -13.71 10.98 -13.27
N ASP A 240 -13.71 10.75 -11.97
CA ASP A 240 -14.39 11.59 -10.99
C ASP A 240 -13.38 12.36 -10.12
N LYS A 241 -13.23 13.65 -10.37
CA LYS A 241 -12.30 14.51 -9.62
C LYS A 241 -12.61 14.61 -8.12
N THR A 242 -13.86 14.35 -7.73
CA THR A 242 -14.27 14.36 -6.32
C THR A 242 -14.02 13.02 -5.63
N LEU A 243 -13.83 11.93 -6.37
CA LEU A 243 -13.73 10.53 -5.91
C LEU A 243 -14.96 10.03 -5.14
N MET A 244 -16.06 10.79 -5.10
CA MET A 244 -17.21 10.56 -4.21
C MET A 244 -18.51 10.20 -4.93
N ARG A 245 -18.62 10.37 -6.23
CA ARG A 245 -19.90 10.20 -6.95
C ARG A 245 -20.49 8.81 -6.77
N ASN A 246 -19.69 7.76 -6.86
CA ASN A 246 -20.15 6.39 -6.63
C ASN A 246 -20.62 6.19 -5.18
N LEU A 247 -19.87 6.70 -4.20
CA LEU A 247 -20.25 6.60 -2.79
C LEU A 247 -21.55 7.35 -2.50
N LEU A 248 -21.72 8.54 -3.08
CA LEU A 248 -22.95 9.33 -2.94
C LEU A 248 -24.14 8.64 -3.60
N ALA A 249 -23.97 8.08 -4.81
CA ALA A 249 -25.03 7.33 -5.48
C ALA A 249 -25.47 6.10 -4.66
N ASN A 250 -24.51 5.38 -4.06
CA ASN A 250 -24.80 4.25 -3.19
C ASN A 250 -25.49 4.70 -1.88
N ASP A 251 -25.14 5.86 -1.33
CA ASP A 251 -25.82 6.40 -0.15
C ASP A 251 -27.29 6.79 -0.45
N ILE A 252 -27.51 7.46 -1.57
CA ILE A 252 -28.86 7.79 -2.06
C ILE A 252 -29.68 6.50 -2.26
N SER A 253 -29.10 5.49 -2.91
CA SER A 253 -29.76 4.20 -3.16
C SER A 253 -30.19 3.52 -1.85
N ARG A 254 -29.32 3.52 -0.83
CA ARG A 254 -29.67 2.99 0.49
C ARG A 254 -30.80 3.76 1.18
N ARG A 255 -30.79 5.09 1.09
CA ARG A 255 -31.84 5.95 1.65
C ARG A 255 -33.19 5.76 0.95
N LEU A 256 -33.16 5.37 -0.32
CA LEU A 256 -34.36 5.03 -1.11
C LEU A 256 -34.81 3.58 -0.88
N ASN A 257 -34.16 2.82 0.01
CA ASN A 257 -34.45 1.42 0.29
C ASN A 257 -34.45 0.54 -0.96
N MET A 258 -33.53 0.78 -1.90
CA MET A 258 -33.38 -0.09 -3.08
C MET A 258 -33.02 -1.51 -2.63
N PRO A 259 -33.52 -2.56 -3.32
CA PRO A 259 -33.38 -3.96 -2.89
C PRO A 259 -31.92 -4.39 -2.68
N TYR A 260 -31.00 -3.81 -3.46
CA TYR A 260 -29.58 -4.02 -3.29
C TYR A 260 -28.80 -2.74 -3.64
N THR A 261 -27.82 -2.44 -2.81
CA THR A 261 -26.88 -1.34 -3.05
C THR A 261 -25.48 -1.81 -2.72
N PRO A 262 -24.49 -1.71 -3.64
CA PRO A 262 -23.12 -2.02 -3.34
C PRO A 262 -22.60 -1.21 -2.13
N SER A 263 -21.84 -1.87 -1.28
CA SER A 263 -21.19 -1.23 -0.14
C SER A 263 -19.72 -0.98 -0.45
N GLY A 264 -19.23 0.19 -0.06
CA GLY A 264 -17.83 0.53 -0.30
C GLY A 264 -17.39 1.72 0.54
N ILE A 265 -16.09 1.84 0.72
CA ILE A 265 -15.42 2.92 1.44
C ILE A 265 -14.20 3.41 0.66
N PRO A 266 -13.79 4.68 0.85
CA PRO A 266 -12.51 5.13 0.34
C PRO A 266 -11.37 4.43 1.10
N VAL A 267 -10.31 4.07 0.39
CA VAL A 267 -9.08 3.50 0.96
C VAL A 267 -7.87 4.07 0.23
N ASP A 268 -6.76 4.22 0.93
CA ASP A 268 -5.45 4.40 0.31
C ASP A 268 -4.92 3.06 -0.16
N LEU A 269 -4.47 2.97 -1.41
CA LEU A 269 -3.85 1.78 -1.97
C LEU A 269 -2.35 1.97 -2.10
N VAL A 270 -1.61 1.07 -1.46
CA VAL A 270 -0.18 0.83 -1.71
C VAL A 270 -0.06 -0.51 -2.43
N LEU A 271 0.55 -0.54 -3.60
CA LEU A 271 0.76 -1.74 -4.39
C LEU A 271 2.24 -1.89 -4.70
N ASN A 272 2.85 -2.97 -4.20
CA ASN A 272 4.30 -3.23 -4.30
C ASN A 272 5.16 -2.05 -3.79
N GLY A 273 4.72 -1.41 -2.69
CA GLY A 273 5.39 -0.26 -2.10
C GLY A 273 5.13 1.08 -2.79
N GLU A 274 4.43 1.10 -3.92
CA GLU A 274 4.04 2.35 -4.60
C GLU A 274 2.65 2.82 -4.15
N TYR A 275 2.55 4.08 -3.75
CA TYR A 275 1.26 4.71 -3.45
C TYR A 275 0.45 4.97 -4.71
N LYS A 276 -0.63 4.24 -4.90
CA LYS A 276 -1.52 4.36 -6.07
C LYS A 276 -2.64 5.40 -5.89
N GLY A 277 -2.72 6.02 -4.70
CA GLY A 277 -3.74 7.03 -4.37
C GLY A 277 -5.00 6.44 -3.74
N CYS A 278 -6.00 7.28 -3.55
CA CYS A 278 -7.28 6.90 -2.98
C CYS A 278 -8.11 6.07 -3.96
N TYR A 279 -8.56 4.90 -3.55
CA TYR A 279 -9.47 3.99 -4.26
C TYR A 279 -10.78 3.85 -3.49
N GLN A 280 -11.78 3.27 -4.12
CA GLN A 280 -12.95 2.77 -3.42
C GLN A 280 -12.85 1.25 -3.30
N LEU A 281 -12.64 0.76 -2.08
CA LEU A 281 -12.83 -0.65 -1.75
C LEU A 281 -14.33 -0.93 -1.73
N CYS A 282 -14.79 -1.84 -2.56
CA CYS A 282 -16.21 -2.12 -2.75
C CYS A 282 -16.42 -3.62 -2.91
N ASP A 283 -17.55 -4.13 -2.44
CA ASP A 283 -17.96 -5.49 -2.72
C ASP A 283 -18.18 -5.70 -4.24
N GLN A 284 -17.87 -6.88 -4.70
CA GLN A 284 -18.17 -7.28 -6.09
C GLN A 284 -19.67 -7.49 -6.22
N ILE A 285 -20.28 -6.96 -7.29
CA ILE A 285 -21.68 -7.25 -7.61
C ILE A 285 -21.79 -8.71 -8.04
N GLU A 286 -22.36 -9.52 -7.17
CA GLU A 286 -22.54 -10.98 -7.33
C GLU A 286 -23.80 -11.42 -6.59
N VAL A 287 -24.41 -12.52 -7.04
CA VAL A 287 -25.49 -13.16 -6.29
C VAL A 287 -24.95 -13.73 -4.99
N GLY A 288 -25.57 -13.39 -3.88
CA GLY A 288 -25.17 -13.87 -2.55
C GLY A 288 -25.78 -13.07 -1.42
N LYS A 289 -25.78 -13.67 -0.23
CA LYS A 289 -26.25 -13.03 1.00
C LYS A 289 -25.43 -11.76 1.29
N ASN A 290 -26.09 -10.67 1.64
CA ASN A 290 -25.51 -9.33 1.83
C ASN A 290 -24.89 -8.71 0.58
N ARG A 291 -25.26 -9.25 -0.59
CA ARG A 291 -25.00 -8.72 -1.94
C ARG A 291 -26.31 -8.71 -2.71
N VAL A 292 -26.33 -9.09 -3.99
CA VAL A 292 -27.58 -9.30 -4.71
C VAL A 292 -28.21 -10.60 -4.19
N ASP A 293 -29.11 -10.49 -3.21
CA ASP A 293 -29.74 -11.62 -2.55
C ASP A 293 -30.98 -12.08 -3.35
N ILE A 294 -30.71 -12.81 -4.43
CA ILE A 294 -31.70 -13.40 -5.32
C ILE A 294 -31.31 -14.85 -5.61
N ASP A 295 -32.29 -15.66 -6.01
CA ASP A 295 -32.03 -17.00 -6.46
C ASP A 295 -31.28 -16.99 -7.80
N LYS A 296 -30.22 -17.76 -7.89
CA LYS A 296 -29.43 -17.87 -9.10
C LYS A 296 -30.14 -18.73 -10.12
N MET A 297 -30.56 -18.16 -11.23
CA MET A 297 -31.12 -18.90 -12.35
C MET A 297 -30.08 -19.83 -13.00
N ALA A 298 -30.41 -21.07 -13.20
CA ALA A 298 -29.61 -22.04 -13.96
C ALA A 298 -30.12 -22.12 -15.43
N ILE A 299 -29.26 -22.55 -16.34
CA ILE A 299 -29.63 -22.72 -17.76
C ILE A 299 -30.77 -23.72 -17.96
N THR A 300 -31.01 -24.58 -16.98
CA THR A 300 -32.09 -25.59 -16.95
C THR A 300 -33.40 -25.04 -16.41
N ASP A 301 -33.43 -23.84 -15.83
CA ASP A 301 -34.64 -23.24 -15.29
C ASP A 301 -35.46 -22.65 -16.42
N VAL A 302 -36.52 -23.35 -16.84
CA VAL A 302 -37.41 -22.98 -17.96
C VAL A 302 -38.76 -22.49 -17.46
N ASP A 303 -39.08 -22.69 -16.19
CA ASP A 303 -40.33 -22.27 -15.54
C ASP A 303 -40.13 -22.06 -14.03
N GLY A 304 -41.18 -21.57 -13.35
CA GLY A 304 -41.26 -21.44 -11.89
C GLY A 304 -40.67 -20.17 -11.32
N GLU A 305 -40.46 -20.20 -9.99
CA GLU A 305 -40.03 -19.02 -9.20
C GLU A 305 -38.59 -18.59 -9.54
N ASN A 306 -37.74 -19.52 -9.97
CA ASN A 306 -36.34 -19.20 -10.32
C ASN A 306 -36.23 -18.20 -11.47
N LEU A 307 -37.21 -18.14 -12.38
CA LEU A 307 -37.26 -17.15 -13.46
C LEU A 307 -37.52 -15.73 -12.96
N LYS A 308 -37.94 -15.55 -11.72
CA LYS A 308 -38.21 -14.23 -11.10
C LYS A 308 -36.97 -13.64 -10.44
N GLY A 309 -35.91 -14.42 -10.24
CA GLY A 309 -34.83 -14.08 -9.35
C GLY A 309 -33.62 -13.41 -9.99
N GLY A 310 -33.23 -13.74 -11.18
CA GLY A 310 -32.01 -13.16 -11.74
C GLY A 310 -31.32 -13.99 -12.80
N TYR A 311 -30.23 -13.46 -13.30
CA TYR A 311 -29.47 -13.96 -14.43
C TYR A 311 -28.21 -14.71 -14.00
#